data_3461f2e1cf1fd59ecd7f805264f14981
#
_entry.id   3461f2e1cf1fd59ecd7f805264f14981
#
_cell.length_a   1.000
_cell.length_b   1.000
_cell.length_c   1.000
_cell.angle_alpha   90.00
_cell.angle_beta   90.00
_cell.angle_gamma   90.00
#
_symmetry.space_group_name_H-M   'P 1'
#
loop_
_entity.id
_entity.type
_entity.pdbx_description
1 polymer ?
#
loop_
_entity_poly.entity_id
_entity_poly.type
_entity_poly.pdbx_seq_one_letter_code
_entity_poly.pdbx_strand_id
1 'polypeptide(L)'
;MSRHPLEEKWNAPASDILTAIEHGFRAQVDVKGKLAEYYLFKRLVALEERGIVKNVEWPDRDGKPDFLVDVGSQTLRVECKNARTPKIPKGRSAEVAVAHRVELQRTRNSMDGTPTRGYRADEFDLLAACLFNITGHWEFLYVVTRDLQRRKKLPEYLEIMQPVPLQPVGVWVDDLETALKKAASQRKVQET
;
A
#
# COMPACT_ATOMS: atom_id res chain seq x y z
N MET A 1 -20.35 19.96 -19.75
CA MET A 1 -19.30 19.24 -18.98
C MET A 1 -18.52 18.36 -19.94
N SER A 2 -17.20 18.41 -19.94
CA SER A 2 -16.39 17.50 -20.75
C SER A 2 -16.56 16.06 -20.23
N ARG A 3 -16.62 15.09 -21.12
CA ARG A 3 -16.64 13.66 -20.76
C ARG A 3 -15.32 13.28 -20.06
N HIS A 4 -15.40 12.38 -19.09
CA HIS A 4 -14.19 11.82 -18.47
C HIS A 4 -13.43 10.96 -19.51
N PRO A 5 -12.09 10.95 -19.54
CA PRO A 5 -11.31 10.16 -20.50
C PRO A 5 -11.69 8.67 -20.57
N LEU A 6 -12.10 8.07 -19.45
CA LEU A 6 -12.59 6.68 -19.45
C LEU A 6 -13.92 6.49 -20.15
N GLU A 7 -14.82 7.48 -20.12
CA GLU A 7 -16.08 7.43 -20.86
C GLU A 7 -15.84 7.45 -22.39
N GLU A 8 -14.83 8.22 -22.80
CA GLU A 8 -14.42 8.26 -24.21
C GLU A 8 -13.76 6.96 -24.63
N LYS A 9 -12.80 6.49 -23.81
CA LYS A 9 -12.03 5.27 -24.08
C LYS A 9 -12.90 4.02 -24.18
N TRP A 10 -13.94 3.92 -23.35
CA TRP A 10 -14.81 2.74 -23.30
C TRP A 10 -16.15 2.95 -24.00
N ASN A 11 -16.37 4.13 -24.58
CA ASN A 11 -17.63 4.53 -25.20
C ASN A 11 -18.85 4.22 -24.31
N ALA A 12 -18.74 4.50 -23.04
CA ALA A 12 -19.75 4.24 -22.02
C ALA A 12 -19.85 5.43 -21.06
N PRO A 13 -21.05 5.85 -20.62
CA PRO A 13 -21.20 6.91 -19.63
C PRO A 13 -20.68 6.45 -18.26
N ALA A 14 -20.26 7.40 -17.44
CA ALA A 14 -19.73 7.12 -16.09
C ALA A 14 -20.71 6.31 -15.22
N SER A 15 -22.02 6.55 -15.35
CA SER A 15 -23.06 5.77 -14.66
C SER A 15 -23.00 4.28 -14.96
N ASP A 16 -22.82 3.93 -16.23
CA ASP A 16 -22.78 2.52 -16.65
C ASP A 16 -21.50 1.84 -16.18
N ILE A 17 -20.36 2.57 -16.23
CA ILE A 17 -19.08 2.13 -15.71
C ILE A 17 -19.20 1.83 -14.20
N LEU A 18 -19.78 2.75 -13.42
CA LEU A 18 -19.97 2.58 -11.98
C LEU A 18 -20.93 1.44 -11.66
N THR A 19 -22.02 1.30 -12.41
CA THR A 19 -22.98 0.19 -12.27
C THR A 19 -22.30 -1.16 -12.55
N ALA A 20 -21.48 -1.25 -13.60
CA ALA A 20 -20.72 -2.47 -13.90
C ALA A 20 -19.74 -2.83 -12.77
N ILE A 21 -19.06 -1.83 -12.18
CA ILE A 21 -18.18 -2.03 -11.02
C ILE A 21 -18.99 -2.52 -9.81
N GLU A 22 -20.17 -1.94 -9.56
CA GLU A 22 -21.06 -2.33 -8.46
C GLU A 22 -21.47 -3.80 -8.54
N HIS A 23 -21.74 -4.33 -9.73
CA HIS A 23 -22.07 -5.74 -9.95
C HIS A 23 -20.86 -6.69 -9.93
N GLY A 24 -19.64 -6.15 -10.02
CA GLY A 24 -18.39 -6.92 -10.08
C GLY A 24 -17.62 -6.96 -8.78
N PHE A 25 -17.73 -8.01 -7.95
CA PHE A 25 -16.97 -8.12 -6.70
C PHE A 25 -15.45 -7.91 -6.92
N ARG A 26 -14.87 -8.55 -7.93
CA ARG A 26 -13.44 -8.40 -8.23
C ARG A 26 -13.10 -6.99 -8.70
N ALA A 27 -13.94 -6.39 -9.55
CA ALA A 27 -13.78 -5.01 -9.99
C ALA A 27 -13.79 -4.03 -8.80
N GLN A 28 -14.70 -4.22 -7.83
CA GLN A 28 -14.71 -3.40 -6.61
C GLN A 28 -13.42 -3.54 -5.79
N VAL A 29 -12.85 -4.75 -5.69
CA VAL A 29 -11.58 -4.98 -4.97
C VAL A 29 -10.44 -4.24 -5.66
N ASP A 30 -10.35 -4.35 -6.99
CA ASP A 30 -9.30 -3.69 -7.78
C ASP A 30 -9.44 -2.16 -7.73
N VAL A 31 -10.66 -1.63 -7.89
CA VAL A 31 -10.95 -0.19 -7.77
C VAL A 31 -10.61 0.33 -6.37
N LYS A 32 -10.95 -0.39 -5.29
CA LYS A 32 -10.55 0.01 -3.93
C LYS A 32 -9.03 0.03 -3.74
N GLY A 33 -8.30 -0.88 -4.39
CA GLY A 33 -6.85 -0.84 -4.43
C GLY A 33 -6.34 0.45 -5.07
N LYS A 34 -6.85 0.75 -6.27
CA LYS A 34 -6.46 1.97 -7.00
C LYS A 34 -6.92 3.27 -6.33
N LEU A 35 -8.03 3.26 -5.63
CA LEU A 35 -8.44 4.41 -4.82
C LEU A 35 -7.51 4.64 -3.62
N ALA A 36 -7.04 3.57 -2.95
CA ALA A 36 -6.05 3.71 -1.89
C ALA A 36 -4.75 4.34 -2.42
N GLU A 37 -4.23 3.83 -3.54
CA GLU A 37 -3.07 4.42 -4.21
C GLU A 37 -3.33 5.90 -4.60
N TYR A 38 -4.49 6.22 -5.18
CA TYR A 38 -4.85 7.60 -5.57
C TYR A 38 -4.90 8.56 -4.37
N TYR A 39 -5.48 8.14 -3.24
CA TYR A 39 -5.51 8.97 -2.04
C TYR A 39 -4.12 9.13 -1.40
N LEU A 40 -3.27 8.11 -1.48
CA LEU A 40 -1.88 8.23 -1.08
C LEU A 40 -1.11 9.17 -2.02
N PHE A 41 -1.30 9.06 -3.34
CA PHE A 41 -0.73 9.95 -4.33
C PHE A 41 -1.06 11.43 -4.03
N LYS A 42 -2.31 11.74 -3.74
CA LYS A 42 -2.70 13.11 -3.36
C LYS A 42 -1.95 13.63 -2.13
N ARG A 43 -1.69 12.77 -1.15
CA ARG A 43 -0.89 13.13 0.04
C ARG A 43 0.58 13.36 -0.31
N LEU A 44 1.14 12.54 -1.19
CA LEU A 44 2.52 12.70 -1.68
C LEU A 44 2.68 13.98 -2.48
N VAL A 45 1.77 14.28 -3.40
CA VAL A 45 1.76 15.54 -4.17
C VAL A 45 1.66 16.77 -3.25
N ALA A 46 0.83 16.71 -2.22
CA ALA A 46 0.75 17.80 -1.25
C ALA A 46 2.08 18.03 -0.48
N LEU A 47 2.88 16.99 -0.27
CA LEU A 47 4.23 17.11 0.28
C LEU A 47 5.23 17.67 -0.77
N GLU A 48 5.06 17.34 -2.04
CA GLU A 48 5.84 17.88 -3.14
C GLU A 48 5.59 19.39 -3.31
N GLU A 49 4.34 19.82 -3.30
CA GLU A 49 3.93 21.23 -3.34
C GLU A 49 4.52 22.04 -2.17
N ARG A 50 4.70 21.42 -1.01
CA ARG A 50 5.36 22.00 0.18
C ARG A 50 6.88 21.93 0.12
N GLY A 51 7.48 21.35 -0.91
CA GLY A 51 8.93 21.19 -1.07
C GLY A 51 9.57 20.17 -0.12
N ILE A 52 8.76 19.31 0.54
CA ILE A 52 9.26 18.26 1.47
C ILE A 52 9.82 17.08 0.69
N VAL A 53 9.21 16.74 -0.42
CA VAL A 53 9.72 15.79 -1.43
C VAL A 53 9.94 16.52 -2.75
N LYS A 54 10.80 15.99 -3.63
CA LYS A 54 11.18 16.69 -4.87
C LYS A 54 10.47 16.16 -6.10
N ASN A 55 10.09 14.89 -6.08
CA ASN A 55 9.46 14.21 -7.20
C ASN A 55 8.62 13.06 -6.68
N VAL A 56 7.44 12.88 -7.29
CA VAL A 56 6.52 11.77 -6.99
C VAL A 56 6.14 11.09 -8.28
N GLU A 57 6.56 9.84 -8.45
CA GLU A 57 6.16 9.02 -9.58
C GLU A 57 5.17 7.94 -9.15
N TRP A 58 4.14 7.73 -9.96
CA TRP A 58 3.20 6.62 -9.84
C TRP A 58 3.30 5.74 -11.10
N PRO A 59 4.27 4.79 -11.15
CA PRO A 59 4.62 4.08 -12.39
C PRO A 59 3.56 3.11 -12.88
N ASP A 60 2.68 2.59 -12.01
CA ASP A 60 1.63 1.60 -12.32
C ASP A 60 2.09 0.50 -13.30
N ARG A 61 3.22 -0.15 -12.98
CA ARG A 61 3.83 -1.19 -13.80
C ARG A 61 4.13 -2.43 -12.98
N ASP A 62 3.90 -3.61 -13.56
CA ASP A 62 4.24 -4.90 -12.93
C ASP A 62 5.72 -4.93 -12.50
N GLY A 63 5.96 -5.37 -11.26
CA GLY A 63 7.31 -5.51 -10.69
C GLY A 63 7.95 -4.20 -10.22
N LYS A 64 7.25 -3.08 -10.32
CA LYS A 64 7.65 -1.81 -9.71
C LYS A 64 6.90 -1.56 -8.41
N PRO A 65 7.46 -0.76 -7.48
CA PRO A 65 6.71 -0.27 -6.33
C PRO A 65 5.55 0.62 -6.79
N ASP A 66 4.53 0.79 -5.95
CA ASP A 66 3.40 1.64 -6.28
C ASP A 66 3.82 3.10 -6.48
N PHE A 67 4.82 3.59 -5.71
CA PHE A 67 5.36 4.94 -5.87
C PHE A 67 6.88 4.98 -5.75
N LEU A 68 7.49 5.94 -6.49
CA LEU A 68 8.85 6.40 -6.30
C LEU A 68 8.80 7.84 -5.80
N VAL A 69 9.50 8.15 -4.70
CA VAL A 69 9.43 9.44 -4.03
C VAL A 69 10.84 9.94 -3.70
N ASP A 70 11.22 11.09 -4.21
CA ASP A 70 12.53 11.67 -3.97
C ASP A 70 12.54 12.49 -2.67
N VAL A 71 13.28 12.01 -1.67
CA VAL A 71 13.46 12.64 -0.36
C VAL A 71 14.93 13.00 -0.16
N GLY A 72 15.24 14.28 -0.20
CA GLY A 72 16.63 14.75 -0.19
C GLY A 72 17.39 14.28 -1.43
N SER A 73 18.40 13.42 -1.26
CA SER A 73 19.20 12.82 -2.33
C SER A 73 18.83 11.37 -2.65
N GLN A 74 17.76 10.83 -2.06
CA GLN A 74 17.38 9.43 -2.17
C GLN A 74 16.00 9.28 -2.80
N THR A 75 15.85 8.28 -3.67
CA THR A 75 14.54 7.85 -4.18
C THR A 75 14.03 6.69 -3.33
N LEU A 76 12.96 6.91 -2.60
CA LEU A 76 12.29 5.90 -1.79
C LEU A 76 11.22 5.17 -2.60
N ARG A 77 11.11 3.87 -2.37
CA ARG A 77 10.08 2.99 -2.93
C ARG A 77 8.97 2.83 -1.90
N VAL A 78 7.77 3.25 -2.26
CA VAL A 78 6.59 3.17 -1.37
C VAL A 78 5.60 2.17 -1.91
N GLU A 79 5.17 1.25 -1.05
CA GLU A 79 4.15 0.25 -1.35
C GLU A 79 2.86 0.59 -0.61
N CYS A 80 1.71 0.53 -1.29
CA CYS A 80 0.39 0.79 -0.74
C CYS A 80 -0.43 -0.50 -0.65
N LYS A 81 -0.97 -0.81 0.52
CA LYS A 81 -1.83 -2.00 0.70
C LYS A 81 -3.02 -1.69 1.56
N ASN A 82 -4.18 -2.20 1.16
CA ASN A 82 -5.39 -2.13 1.98
C ASN A 82 -5.29 -3.09 3.17
N ALA A 83 -5.47 -2.55 4.38
CA ALA A 83 -5.65 -3.36 5.57
C ALA A 83 -7.01 -4.06 5.56
N ARG A 84 -7.09 -5.21 6.20
CA ARG A 84 -8.32 -5.99 6.34
C ARG A 84 -8.45 -6.59 7.73
N THR A 85 -9.69 -6.79 8.15
CA THR A 85 -10.00 -7.61 9.32
C THR A 85 -9.94 -9.08 8.89
N PRO A 86 -9.13 -9.93 9.52
CA PRO A 86 -9.15 -11.36 9.24
C PRO A 86 -10.52 -11.95 9.55
N LYS A 87 -10.95 -12.95 8.78
CA LYS A 87 -12.14 -13.73 9.12
C LYS A 87 -11.89 -14.45 10.44
N ILE A 88 -12.83 -14.28 11.39
CA ILE A 88 -12.80 -15.05 12.65
C ILE A 88 -13.06 -16.51 12.30
N PRO A 89 -12.19 -17.46 12.70
CA PRO A 89 -12.45 -18.88 12.48
C PRO A 89 -13.77 -19.29 13.15
N LYS A 90 -14.56 -20.13 12.48
CA LYS A 90 -15.80 -20.67 13.07
C LYS A 90 -15.48 -21.34 14.42
N GLY A 91 -16.21 -20.97 15.47
CA GLY A 91 -16.07 -21.53 16.84
C GLY A 91 -15.18 -20.73 17.80
N ARG A 92 -14.61 -19.58 17.38
CA ARG A 92 -13.98 -18.64 18.31
C ARG A 92 -14.92 -17.47 18.62
N SER A 93 -14.99 -17.07 19.89
CA SER A 93 -15.76 -15.89 20.29
C SER A 93 -15.15 -14.62 19.72
N ALA A 94 -15.99 -13.63 19.44
CA ALA A 94 -15.58 -12.31 18.92
C ALA A 94 -14.70 -11.50 19.90
N GLU A 95 -14.54 -11.96 21.13
CA GLU A 95 -13.72 -11.31 22.18
C GLU A 95 -12.21 -11.49 21.98
N VAL A 96 -11.78 -12.40 21.10
CA VAL A 96 -10.36 -12.45 20.72
C VAL A 96 -10.12 -11.27 19.80
N ALA A 97 -9.41 -10.25 20.29
CA ALA A 97 -8.98 -9.09 19.51
C ALA A 97 -8.24 -9.57 18.25
N VAL A 98 -8.95 -9.58 17.12
CA VAL A 98 -8.39 -10.02 15.85
C VAL A 98 -7.57 -8.86 15.31
N ALA A 99 -6.25 -8.97 15.36
CA ALA A 99 -5.36 -7.95 14.81
C ALA A 99 -5.67 -7.74 13.32
N HIS A 100 -5.96 -6.50 12.94
CA HIS A 100 -6.07 -6.15 11.52
C HIS A 100 -4.74 -6.41 10.82
N ARG A 101 -4.77 -6.69 9.52
CA ARG A 101 -3.57 -7.10 8.78
C ARG A 101 -3.54 -6.51 7.38
N VAL A 102 -2.35 -6.25 6.89
CA VAL A 102 -2.09 -6.10 5.45
C VAL A 102 -1.48 -7.38 4.91
N GLU A 103 -1.85 -7.73 3.68
CA GLU A 103 -1.29 -8.88 2.98
C GLU A 103 -0.20 -8.41 2.01
N LEU A 104 1.05 -8.74 2.34
CA LEU A 104 2.22 -8.48 1.50
C LEU A 104 2.43 -9.65 0.54
N GLN A 105 1.57 -9.75 -0.47
CA GLN A 105 1.64 -10.76 -1.49
C GLN A 105 1.31 -10.17 -2.86
N ARG A 106 2.08 -10.56 -3.88
CA ARG A 106 1.79 -10.22 -5.27
C ARG A 106 0.66 -11.06 -5.82
N THR A 107 -0.06 -10.53 -6.79
CA THR A 107 -1.17 -11.23 -7.46
C THR A 107 -0.71 -12.45 -8.25
N ARG A 108 0.51 -12.42 -8.79
CA ARG A 108 1.06 -13.48 -9.66
C ARG A 108 2.42 -13.94 -9.16
N ASN A 109 2.77 -15.20 -9.44
CA ASN A 109 4.16 -15.67 -9.39
C ASN A 109 4.94 -15.04 -10.54
N SER A 110 6.28 -15.09 -10.48
CA SER A 110 7.09 -14.72 -11.63
C SER A 110 6.77 -15.59 -12.84
N MET A 111 7.06 -15.08 -14.05
CA MET A 111 6.74 -15.76 -15.31
C MET A 111 7.45 -17.12 -15.48
N ASP A 112 8.54 -17.35 -14.75
CA ASP A 112 9.31 -18.62 -14.74
C ASP A 112 8.74 -19.68 -13.79
N GLY A 113 7.58 -19.42 -13.15
CA GLY A 113 6.94 -20.33 -12.21
C GLY A 113 7.55 -20.35 -10.80
N THR A 114 8.60 -19.58 -10.55
CA THR A 114 9.20 -19.47 -9.22
C THR A 114 8.18 -18.89 -8.23
N PRO A 115 8.03 -19.42 -6.99
CA PRO A 115 7.07 -18.93 -6.00
C PRO A 115 7.52 -17.59 -5.40
N THR A 116 7.48 -16.52 -6.20
CA THR A 116 7.93 -15.15 -5.85
C THR A 116 6.81 -14.24 -5.36
N ARG A 117 5.66 -14.80 -4.92
CA ARG A 117 4.53 -13.98 -4.45
C ARG A 117 4.82 -13.19 -3.18
N GLY A 118 5.80 -13.60 -2.36
CA GLY A 118 6.20 -12.86 -1.17
C GLY A 118 7.16 -11.73 -1.51
N TYR A 119 7.05 -10.61 -0.78
CA TYR A 119 8.01 -9.51 -0.89
C TYR A 119 9.31 -9.84 -0.17
N ARG A 120 10.43 -9.53 -0.83
CA ARG A 120 11.72 -9.45 -0.16
C ARG A 120 11.78 -8.16 0.66
N ALA A 121 12.59 -8.17 1.71
CA ALA A 121 12.71 -7.01 2.60
C ALA A 121 13.48 -5.82 1.98
N ASP A 122 14.04 -6.00 0.80
CA ASP A 122 14.78 -4.99 0.02
C ASP A 122 13.99 -4.46 -1.19
N GLU A 123 12.71 -4.84 -1.38
CA GLU A 123 11.93 -4.45 -2.56
C GLU A 123 11.25 -3.08 -2.45
N PHE A 124 10.95 -2.64 -1.23
CA PHE A 124 10.42 -1.30 -0.96
C PHE A 124 10.96 -0.76 0.36
N ASP A 125 10.82 0.53 0.60
CA ASP A 125 11.41 1.22 1.73
C ASP A 125 10.35 1.62 2.79
N LEU A 126 9.10 1.87 2.34
CA LEU A 126 7.99 2.29 3.17
C LEU A 126 6.70 1.56 2.76
N LEU A 127 5.96 1.03 3.74
CA LEU A 127 4.60 0.53 3.57
C LEU A 127 3.59 1.56 4.03
N ALA A 128 2.63 1.89 3.17
CA ALA A 128 1.42 2.64 3.49
C ALA A 128 0.24 1.68 3.61
N ALA A 129 -0.25 1.46 4.82
CA ALA A 129 -1.41 0.63 5.11
C ALA A 129 -2.69 1.48 5.09
N CYS A 130 -3.53 1.33 4.07
CA CYS A 130 -4.82 2.00 3.99
C CYS A 130 -5.85 1.31 4.88
N LEU A 131 -6.52 2.07 5.76
CA LEU A 131 -7.48 1.55 6.74
C LEU A 131 -8.93 1.55 6.24
N PHE A 132 -9.20 1.97 5.01
CA PHE A 132 -10.56 2.14 4.47
C PHE A 132 -11.47 0.93 4.66
N ASN A 133 -10.99 -0.29 4.44
CA ASN A 133 -11.82 -1.50 4.59
C ASN A 133 -12.23 -1.78 6.05
N ILE A 134 -11.68 -1.06 7.02
CA ILE A 134 -11.91 -1.26 8.45
C ILE A 134 -12.70 -0.07 9.01
N THR A 135 -12.26 1.16 8.69
CA THR A 135 -12.79 2.39 9.27
C THR A 135 -13.83 3.08 8.39
N GLY A 136 -13.88 2.75 7.09
CA GLY A 136 -14.67 3.48 6.09
C GLY A 136 -14.05 4.81 5.65
N HIS A 137 -12.85 5.15 6.16
CA HIS A 137 -12.15 6.40 5.85
C HIS A 137 -10.82 6.13 5.15
N TRP A 138 -10.43 6.99 4.20
CA TRP A 138 -9.15 6.92 3.50
C TRP A 138 -8.02 7.42 4.38
N GLU A 139 -7.78 6.69 5.47
CA GLU A 139 -6.73 6.91 6.45
C GLU A 139 -5.59 5.92 6.23
N PHE A 140 -4.38 6.33 6.62
CA PHE A 140 -3.20 5.53 6.43
C PHE A 140 -2.36 5.48 7.71
N LEU A 141 -1.77 4.31 7.94
CA LEU A 141 -0.64 4.16 8.83
C LEU A 141 0.57 3.74 8.01
N TYR A 142 1.72 4.25 8.39
CA TYR A 142 2.98 4.06 7.70
C TYR A 142 3.97 3.33 8.57
N VAL A 143 4.75 2.45 7.96
CA VAL A 143 5.84 1.74 8.63
C VAL A 143 6.99 1.53 7.67
N VAL A 144 8.21 1.75 8.15
CA VAL A 144 9.42 1.48 7.37
C VAL A 144 9.60 -0.02 7.21
N THR A 145 9.95 -0.48 6.02
CA THR A 145 10.05 -1.92 5.68
C THR A 145 10.97 -2.70 6.62
N ARG A 146 12.03 -2.07 7.11
CA ARG A 146 12.95 -2.65 8.09
C ARG A 146 12.26 -3.07 9.39
N ASP A 147 11.20 -2.37 9.80
CA ASP A 147 10.46 -2.61 11.04
C ASP A 147 9.33 -3.66 10.86
N LEU A 148 9.12 -4.16 9.63
CA LEU A 148 8.16 -5.22 9.33
C LEU A 148 8.66 -6.60 9.78
N GLN A 149 7.71 -7.48 10.11
CA GLN A 149 8.01 -8.86 10.49
C GLN A 149 8.59 -9.64 9.31
N ARG A 150 9.65 -10.40 9.58
CA ARG A 150 10.32 -11.27 8.59
C ARG A 150 9.99 -12.73 8.83
N ARG A 151 10.05 -13.53 7.77
CA ARG A 151 9.87 -14.98 7.88
C ARG A 151 10.98 -15.60 8.69
N LYS A 152 10.62 -16.43 9.66
CA LYS A 152 11.61 -17.07 10.56
C LYS A 152 12.62 -17.94 9.81
N LYS A 153 12.19 -18.65 8.75
CA LYS A 153 13.05 -19.55 7.97
C LYS A 153 13.74 -18.89 6.78
N LEU A 154 13.27 -17.73 6.35
CA LEU A 154 13.74 -17.00 5.16
C LEU A 154 13.74 -15.50 5.52
N PRO A 155 14.70 -15.02 6.35
CA PRO A 155 14.68 -13.66 6.90
C PRO A 155 14.85 -12.55 5.85
N GLU A 156 15.28 -12.90 4.64
CA GLU A 156 15.30 -12.00 3.48
C GLU A 156 13.90 -11.70 2.93
N TYR A 157 12.87 -12.46 3.34
CA TYR A 157 11.47 -12.23 2.97
C TYR A 157 10.66 -11.70 4.15
N LEU A 158 9.70 -10.83 3.82
CA LEU A 158 8.71 -10.35 4.77
C LEU A 158 7.64 -11.43 5.05
N GLU A 159 7.12 -11.45 6.28
CA GLU A 159 5.90 -12.21 6.56
C GLU A 159 4.76 -11.69 5.68
N ILE A 160 3.98 -12.63 5.13
CA ILE A 160 2.88 -12.26 4.22
C ILE A 160 1.82 -11.43 4.95
N MET A 161 1.54 -11.78 6.20
CA MET A 161 0.49 -11.14 6.99
C MET A 161 1.11 -10.26 8.07
N GLN A 162 1.19 -8.95 7.80
CA GLN A 162 1.69 -7.97 8.75
C GLN A 162 0.56 -7.43 9.64
N PRO A 163 0.71 -7.44 10.97
CA PRO A 163 -0.28 -6.84 11.85
C PRO A 163 -0.29 -5.31 11.67
N VAL A 164 -1.48 -4.73 11.64
CA VAL A 164 -1.69 -3.28 11.51
C VAL A 164 -2.58 -2.81 12.66
N PRO A 165 -2.16 -1.82 13.46
CA PRO A 165 -3.01 -1.19 14.46
C PRO A 165 -4.06 -0.27 13.80
N LEU A 166 -5.02 0.23 14.57
CA LEU A 166 -5.97 1.26 14.11
C LEU A 166 -5.49 2.69 14.43
N GLN A 167 -4.52 2.81 15.31
CA GLN A 167 -3.95 4.08 15.76
C GLN A 167 -2.42 3.99 15.73
N PRO A 168 -1.70 5.12 15.62
CA PRO A 168 -0.24 5.12 15.70
C PRO A 168 0.22 4.48 17.00
N VAL A 169 1.05 3.44 16.89
CA VAL A 169 1.66 2.76 18.04
C VAL A 169 2.93 2.03 17.62
N GLY A 170 3.94 2.07 18.49
CA GLY A 170 5.22 1.40 18.25
C GLY A 170 5.92 1.95 17.01
N VAL A 171 6.07 1.11 15.99
CA VAL A 171 6.75 1.47 14.72
C VAL A 171 5.84 2.13 13.70
N TRP A 172 4.52 2.08 13.93
CA TRP A 172 3.50 2.63 13.05
C TRP A 172 3.23 4.10 13.36
N VAL A 173 3.24 4.95 12.34
CA VAL A 173 2.94 6.39 12.41
C VAL A 173 1.85 6.76 11.40
N ASP A 174 1.12 7.84 11.63
CA ASP A 174 0.07 8.38 10.74
C ASP A 174 0.55 9.59 9.94
N ASP A 175 1.68 10.17 10.30
CA ASP A 175 2.29 11.28 9.58
C ASP A 175 3.23 10.79 8.47
N LEU A 176 2.85 11.05 7.21
CA LEU A 176 3.60 10.61 6.02
C LEU A 176 4.98 11.27 5.93
N GLU A 177 5.11 12.55 6.30
CA GLU A 177 6.38 13.26 6.27
C GLU A 177 7.38 12.62 7.23
N THR A 178 6.97 12.36 8.46
CA THR A 178 7.78 11.66 9.47
C THR A 178 8.20 10.26 8.97
N ALA A 179 7.27 9.53 8.38
CA ALA A 179 7.52 8.19 7.84
C ALA A 179 8.57 8.20 6.72
N LEU A 180 8.46 9.13 5.77
CA LEU A 180 9.42 9.29 4.67
C LEU A 180 10.80 9.68 5.17
N LYS A 181 10.88 10.63 6.11
CA LYS A 181 12.17 11.03 6.74
C LYS A 181 12.83 9.85 7.46
N LYS A 182 12.05 9.06 8.20
CA LYS A 182 12.53 7.85 8.87
C LYS A 182 13.05 6.81 7.86
N ALA A 183 12.33 6.56 6.77
CA ALA A 183 12.75 5.64 5.71
C ALA A 183 14.06 6.11 5.04
N ALA A 184 14.17 7.40 4.70
CA ALA A 184 15.39 7.97 4.11
C ALA A 184 16.60 7.86 5.05
N SER A 185 16.44 8.12 6.34
CA SER A 185 17.54 8.00 7.31
C SER A 185 18.05 6.56 7.46
N GLN A 186 17.14 5.59 7.41
CA GLN A 186 17.50 4.17 7.54
C GLN A 186 18.21 3.62 6.30
N ARG A 187 17.91 4.13 5.12
CA ARG A 187 18.58 3.72 3.87
C ARG A 187 20.03 4.17 3.82
N LYS A 188 20.35 5.37 4.30
CA LYS A 188 21.74 5.87 4.41
C LYS A 188 22.66 4.95 5.19
N VAL A 189 22.14 4.31 6.25
CA VAL A 189 22.90 3.40 7.11
C VAL A 189 23.25 2.07 6.42
N GLN A 190 22.54 1.70 5.34
CA GLN A 190 22.79 0.44 4.60
C GLN A 190 23.80 0.61 3.46
N GLU A 191 24.07 1.85 3.03
CA GLU A 191 25.00 2.17 1.94
C GLU A 191 26.41 2.53 2.46
N THR A 192 26.59 2.56 3.80
CA THR A 192 27.87 2.82 4.49
C THR A 192 28.41 1.54 5.10
#